data_7770f6b42a908080d4d99f648e75b59a
#
_entry.id   7770f6b42a908080d4d99f648e75b59a
#
_cell.length_a   1.000
_cell.length_b   1.000
_cell.length_c   1.000
_cell.angle_alpha   90.00
_cell.angle_beta   90.00
_cell.angle_gamma   90.00
#
_symmetry.space_group_name_H-M   'P 1'
#
loop_
_entity.id
_entity.type
_entity.pdbx_description
1 polymer ?
#
loop_
_entity_poly.entity_id
_entity_poly.type
_entity_poly.pdbx_seq_one_letter_code
_entity_poly.pdbx_strand_id
1 'polypeptide(L)'
;DHQKCSRRPRHGQRGKSDGIAAVRVRVMDERRAVLVAAGELSDEEHLLELLQGGLAVAVDGGLAHFRALKVVPDLLLGDLDSVSDDDRNWAEAGGCEVIELPSQESSDLAKAMAHMNHIGRTRVTIIGAAGGRADHQLAIWGALADAPDELDISIHLGGDMGLRCCDRLELGMEAGTLLSLFALRSATVSLSGARWPLERERIEFSDRGLSNIAEGGPVLLEVHEGG
;
A
#
# COMPACT_ATOMS: atom_id res chain seq x y z
N ASP A 1 -45.04 34.69 56.41
CA ASP A 1 -43.95 35.15 57.26
C ASP A 1 -42.81 34.17 57.31
N HIS A 2 -41.66 34.72 57.16
CA HIS A 2 -40.31 34.27 57.44
C HIS A 2 -39.54 33.51 56.35
N GLN A 3 -38.89 34.31 55.63
CA GLN A 3 -37.44 34.57 55.53
C GLN A 3 -36.56 33.34 55.08
N LYS A 4 -36.13 33.49 53.89
CA LYS A 4 -35.08 32.80 53.19
C LYS A 4 -33.71 33.06 53.82
N CYS A 5 -32.90 32.05 53.95
CA CYS A 5 -31.47 32.20 54.04
C CYS A 5 -30.77 31.37 52.96
N SER A 6 -30.17 32.08 52.04
CA SER A 6 -29.36 31.53 50.93
C SER A 6 -27.98 31.18 51.42
N ARG A 7 -27.51 29.97 51.15
CA ARG A 7 -26.08 29.62 51.15
C ARG A 7 -25.69 29.06 49.78
N ARG A 8 -24.82 29.79 49.11
CA ARG A 8 -24.09 29.33 47.90
C ARG A 8 -23.06 28.28 48.28
N PRO A 9 -22.93 27.16 47.55
CA PRO A 9 -21.80 26.29 47.71
C PRO A 9 -20.62 26.81 46.86
N ARG A 10 -19.42 26.63 47.43
CA ARG A 10 -18.11 27.05 46.95
C ARG A 10 -17.71 26.28 45.67
N HIS A 11 -17.02 26.97 44.77
CA HIS A 11 -16.31 26.39 43.64
C HIS A 11 -15.36 25.28 44.10
N GLY A 12 -15.64 24.05 43.67
CA GLY A 12 -14.69 22.95 43.69
C GLY A 12 -13.78 23.09 42.44
N GLN A 13 -12.50 23.22 42.69
CA GLN A 13 -11.45 23.12 41.65
C GLN A 13 -11.54 21.75 41.01
N ARG A 14 -11.81 21.74 39.69
CA ARG A 14 -11.60 20.53 38.85
C ARG A 14 -10.10 20.34 38.71
N GLY A 15 -9.59 19.29 39.30
CA GLY A 15 -8.25 18.79 39.05
C GLY A 15 -8.14 18.46 37.56
N LYS A 16 -7.09 18.97 36.89
CA LYS A 16 -6.64 18.52 35.61
C LYS A 16 -6.24 17.05 35.78
N SER A 17 -7.00 16.15 35.19
CA SER A 17 -6.53 14.80 34.92
C SER A 17 -5.49 14.91 33.84
N ASP A 18 -4.23 14.78 34.17
CA ASP A 18 -3.15 14.54 33.21
C ASP A 18 -3.49 13.25 32.48
N GLY A 19 -3.95 13.39 31.26
CA GLY A 19 -4.20 12.28 30.36
C GLY A 19 -2.86 11.61 30.07
N ILE A 20 -2.66 10.45 30.66
CA ILE A 20 -1.58 9.54 30.24
C ILE A 20 -1.90 9.21 28.78
N ALA A 21 -1.09 9.73 27.85
CA ALA A 21 -1.15 9.35 26.47
C ALA A 21 -0.97 7.83 26.40
N ALA A 22 -2.01 7.13 25.98
CA ALA A 22 -1.94 5.69 25.81
C ALA A 22 -0.82 5.40 24.80
N VAL A 23 0.27 4.82 25.26
CA VAL A 23 1.32 4.28 24.40
C VAL A 23 0.66 3.16 23.60
N ARG A 24 0.27 3.45 22.36
CA ARG A 24 -0.15 2.41 21.43
C ARG A 24 1.08 1.57 21.12
N VAL A 25 1.13 0.38 21.70
CA VAL A 25 2.12 -0.63 21.30
C VAL A 25 1.83 -0.94 19.83
N ARG A 26 2.71 -0.49 18.93
CA ARG A 26 2.65 -0.78 17.52
C ARG A 26 2.99 -2.25 17.35
N VAL A 27 2.00 -3.09 17.07
CA VAL A 27 2.25 -4.49 16.69
C VAL A 27 2.79 -4.47 15.27
N MET A 28 4.09 -4.73 15.13
CA MET A 28 4.76 -4.80 13.82
C MET A 28 4.51 -6.19 13.21
N ASP A 29 3.94 -6.23 12.01
CA ASP A 29 4.00 -7.44 11.18
C ASP A 29 5.36 -7.43 10.44
N GLU A 30 6.27 -8.28 10.90
CA GLU A 30 7.64 -8.36 10.38
C GLU A 30 7.70 -8.74 8.90
N ARG A 31 6.61 -9.25 8.32
CA ARG A 31 6.53 -9.57 6.90
C ARG A 31 5.96 -8.45 6.04
N ARG A 32 5.42 -7.40 6.67
CA ARG A 32 4.75 -6.31 5.95
C ARG A 32 5.70 -5.17 5.65
N ALA A 33 5.62 -4.64 4.42
CA ALA A 33 6.23 -3.39 4.00
C ALA A 33 5.23 -2.53 3.22
N VAL A 34 5.39 -1.21 3.31
CA VAL A 34 4.62 -0.23 2.53
C VAL A 34 5.62 0.57 1.70
N LEU A 35 5.57 0.37 0.39
CA LEU A 35 6.39 1.08 -0.59
C LEU A 35 5.63 2.32 -1.07
N VAL A 36 6.19 3.49 -0.83
CA VAL A 36 5.62 4.77 -1.24
C VAL A 36 6.42 5.30 -2.42
N ALA A 37 5.83 5.27 -3.62
CA ALA A 37 6.43 5.80 -4.84
C ALA A 37 6.12 7.29 -5.02
N ALA A 38 6.74 7.94 -6.04
CA ALA A 38 6.68 9.39 -6.25
C ALA A 38 5.44 9.89 -6.99
N GLY A 39 4.47 9.03 -7.32
CA GLY A 39 3.25 9.41 -8.03
C GLY A 39 2.21 10.07 -7.11
N GLU A 40 0.99 10.23 -7.63
CA GLU A 40 -0.09 10.91 -6.91
C GLU A 40 -0.60 10.10 -5.72
N LEU A 41 -0.81 10.79 -4.59
CA LEU A 41 -1.53 10.27 -3.43
C LEU A 41 -2.92 10.89 -3.42
N SER A 42 -3.95 10.06 -3.39
CA SER A 42 -5.34 10.52 -3.30
C SER A 42 -5.76 10.87 -1.89
N ASP A 43 -5.12 10.28 -0.87
CA ASP A 43 -5.50 10.40 0.53
C ASP A 43 -4.28 10.22 1.45
N GLU A 44 -3.90 11.31 2.13
CA GLU A 44 -2.80 11.31 3.10
C GLU A 44 -3.14 10.54 4.38
N GLU A 45 -4.40 10.57 4.82
CA GLU A 45 -4.87 9.86 6.01
C GLU A 45 -4.78 8.34 5.78
N HIS A 46 -5.19 7.90 4.60
CA HIS A 46 -5.05 6.51 4.19
C HIS A 46 -3.58 6.05 4.15
N LEU A 47 -2.66 6.89 3.64
CA LEU A 47 -1.23 6.58 3.72
C LEU A 47 -0.77 6.40 5.17
N LEU A 48 -1.14 7.33 6.07
CA LEU A 48 -0.78 7.23 7.48
C LEU A 48 -1.32 5.96 8.15
N GLU A 49 -2.51 5.50 7.76
CA GLU A 49 -3.06 4.22 8.24
C GLU A 49 -2.26 3.03 7.71
N LEU A 50 -1.92 3.03 6.42
CA LEU A 50 -1.13 1.97 5.80
C LEU A 50 0.27 1.83 6.43
N LEU A 51 0.90 2.95 6.79
CA LEU A 51 2.21 2.95 7.44
C LEU A 51 2.20 2.37 8.86
N GLN A 52 1.02 2.12 9.45
CA GLN A 52 0.94 1.51 10.77
C GLN A 52 1.20 0.00 10.69
N GLY A 53 2.16 -0.49 11.48
CA GLY A 53 2.39 -1.93 11.66
C GLY A 53 3.22 -2.63 10.57
N GLY A 54 3.83 -1.90 9.64
CA GLY A 54 4.75 -2.42 8.62
C GLY A 54 6.02 -1.59 8.51
N LEU A 55 6.99 -2.05 7.74
CA LEU A 55 8.18 -1.30 7.36
C LEU A 55 7.78 -0.18 6.39
N ALA A 56 8.07 1.06 6.74
CA ALA A 56 7.77 2.24 5.92
C ALA A 56 8.94 2.52 4.96
N VAL A 57 8.71 2.41 3.65
CA VAL A 57 9.77 2.50 2.64
C VAL A 57 9.46 3.62 1.65
N ALA A 58 10.33 4.61 1.56
CA ALA A 58 10.32 5.58 0.48
C ALA A 58 11.05 4.98 -0.73
N VAL A 59 10.41 5.00 -1.89
CA VAL A 59 11.01 4.59 -3.15
C VAL A 59 11.39 5.85 -3.93
N ASP A 60 12.68 6.14 -3.98
CA ASP A 60 13.28 7.31 -4.63
C ASP A 60 12.51 8.61 -4.29
N GLY A 61 12.00 9.34 -5.27
CA GLY A 61 11.20 10.58 -5.09
C GLY A 61 9.95 10.43 -4.21
N GLY A 62 9.53 9.21 -3.85
CA GLY A 62 8.48 8.96 -2.86
C GLY A 62 8.78 9.51 -1.47
N LEU A 63 10.05 9.85 -1.18
CA LEU A 63 10.44 10.55 0.04
C LEU A 63 9.72 11.89 0.23
N ALA A 64 9.32 12.56 -0.86
CA ALA A 64 8.60 13.83 -0.81
C ALA A 64 7.26 13.71 -0.05
N HIS A 65 6.56 12.58 -0.16
CA HIS A 65 5.31 12.34 0.58
C HIS A 65 5.57 12.23 2.09
N PHE A 66 6.62 11.51 2.48
CA PHE A 66 7.03 11.42 3.88
C PHE A 66 7.43 12.78 4.45
N ARG A 67 8.14 13.58 3.65
CA ARG A 67 8.54 14.94 4.03
C ARG A 67 7.33 15.84 4.27
N ALA A 68 6.34 15.80 3.37
CA ALA A 68 5.10 16.57 3.48
C ALA A 68 4.32 16.21 4.75
N LEU A 69 4.23 14.94 5.07
CA LEU A 69 3.57 14.41 6.27
C LEU A 69 4.40 14.55 7.55
N LYS A 70 5.68 14.95 7.46
CA LYS A 70 6.64 15.00 8.57
C LYS A 70 6.80 13.64 9.29
N VAL A 71 6.69 12.56 8.54
CA VAL A 71 6.92 11.19 8.97
C VAL A 71 8.26 10.75 8.38
N VAL A 72 9.15 10.19 9.18
CA VAL A 72 10.42 9.65 8.68
C VAL A 72 10.18 8.20 8.27
N PRO A 73 10.54 7.78 7.02
CA PRO A 73 10.47 6.37 6.63
C PRO A 73 11.54 5.55 7.37
N ASP A 74 11.32 4.25 7.45
CA ASP A 74 12.34 3.32 7.97
C ASP A 74 13.48 3.12 6.96
N LEU A 75 13.13 3.05 5.65
CA LEU A 75 14.08 2.90 4.55
C LEU A 75 13.82 3.92 3.43
N LEU A 76 14.91 4.34 2.76
CA LEU A 76 14.89 5.05 1.48
C LEU A 76 15.67 4.21 0.47
N LEU A 77 15.00 3.77 -0.61
CA LEU A 77 15.54 2.90 -1.65
C LEU A 77 15.42 3.54 -3.03
N GLY A 78 16.44 3.42 -3.86
CA GLY A 78 16.43 3.88 -5.25
C GLY A 78 17.84 4.22 -5.72
N ASP A 79 17.96 4.81 -6.92
CA ASP A 79 19.23 5.42 -7.37
C ASP A 79 19.39 6.86 -6.84
N LEU A 80 18.33 7.39 -6.20
CA LEU A 80 18.28 8.66 -5.48
C LEU A 80 18.50 9.90 -6.33
N ASP A 81 18.34 9.79 -7.64
CA ASP A 81 18.53 10.90 -8.57
C ASP A 81 17.40 11.97 -8.47
N SER A 82 16.23 11.58 -7.97
CA SER A 82 15.08 12.44 -7.71
C SER A 82 15.02 12.97 -6.26
N VAL A 83 15.98 12.63 -5.42
CA VAL A 83 16.04 13.02 -4.00
C VAL A 83 17.01 14.16 -3.78
N SER A 84 16.54 15.28 -3.20
CA SER A 84 17.46 16.38 -2.85
C SER A 84 18.36 16.01 -1.68
N ASP A 85 19.57 16.61 -1.62
CA ASP A 85 20.48 16.43 -0.48
C ASP A 85 19.82 16.83 0.85
N ASP A 86 18.98 17.90 0.85
CA ASP A 86 18.29 18.36 2.05
C ASP A 86 17.27 17.34 2.55
N ASP A 87 16.53 16.68 1.64
CA ASP A 87 15.54 15.65 2.01
C ASP A 87 16.22 14.37 2.45
N ARG A 88 17.31 13.98 1.78
CA ARG A 88 18.14 12.84 2.20
C ARG A 88 18.70 13.07 3.61
N ASN A 89 19.33 14.21 3.86
CA ASN A 89 19.89 14.57 5.17
C ASN A 89 18.80 14.60 6.26
N TRP A 90 17.60 15.07 5.94
CA TRP A 90 16.49 15.07 6.86
C TRP A 90 16.05 13.64 7.23
N ALA A 91 15.94 12.75 6.25
CA ALA A 91 15.58 11.37 6.47
C ALA A 91 16.63 10.64 7.33
N GLU A 92 17.92 10.76 6.99
CA GLU A 92 19.04 10.18 7.75
C GLU A 92 19.10 10.72 9.18
N ALA A 93 18.94 12.04 9.38
CA ALA A 93 18.90 12.64 10.72
C ALA A 93 17.72 12.15 11.55
N GLY A 94 16.62 11.75 10.91
CA GLY A 94 15.44 11.14 11.53
C GLY A 94 15.57 9.65 11.82
N GLY A 95 16.68 9.00 11.40
CA GLY A 95 16.94 7.57 11.61
C GLY A 95 16.56 6.66 10.43
N CYS A 96 16.26 7.24 9.26
CA CYS A 96 16.03 6.47 8.03
C CYS A 96 17.33 5.79 7.56
N GLU A 97 17.27 4.52 7.25
CA GLU A 97 18.34 3.82 6.55
C GLU A 97 18.25 4.12 5.05
N VAL A 98 19.35 4.54 4.44
CA VAL A 98 19.42 4.87 3.01
C VAL A 98 20.19 3.79 2.28
N ILE A 99 19.55 3.17 1.29
CA ILE A 99 20.14 2.11 0.47
C ILE A 99 20.10 2.54 -0.99
N GLU A 100 21.25 2.89 -1.51
CA GLU A 100 21.42 3.28 -2.90
C GLU A 100 21.53 2.06 -3.81
N LEU A 101 20.66 1.98 -4.82
CA LEU A 101 20.54 0.90 -5.78
C LEU A 101 20.82 1.41 -7.20
N PRO A 102 22.09 1.55 -7.62
CA PRO A 102 22.49 2.32 -8.80
C PRO A 102 22.20 1.62 -10.15
N SER A 103 21.70 0.38 -10.16
CA SER A 103 21.40 -0.33 -11.40
C SER A 103 20.35 0.42 -12.23
N GLN A 104 20.60 0.55 -13.53
CA GLN A 104 19.66 1.15 -14.50
C GLN A 104 18.87 0.08 -15.29
N GLU A 105 18.97 -1.20 -14.93
CA GLU A 105 18.31 -2.31 -15.65
C GLU A 105 16.83 -2.46 -15.29
N SER A 106 16.39 -1.86 -14.17
CA SER A 106 15.00 -1.93 -13.69
C SER A 106 14.59 -0.64 -12.98
N SER A 107 13.29 -0.41 -12.85
CA SER A 107 12.73 0.73 -12.11
C SER A 107 13.01 0.61 -10.60
N ASP A 108 13.03 1.75 -9.89
CA ASP A 108 13.27 1.76 -8.44
C ASP A 108 12.19 0.98 -7.68
N LEU A 109 10.95 0.97 -8.19
CA LEU A 109 9.90 0.13 -7.63
C LEU A 109 10.23 -1.37 -7.74
N ALA A 110 10.73 -1.82 -8.90
CA ALA A 110 11.14 -3.22 -9.08
C ALA A 110 12.34 -3.58 -8.18
N LYS A 111 13.33 -2.69 -8.07
CA LYS A 111 14.46 -2.85 -7.14
C LYS A 111 13.98 -2.92 -5.69
N ALA A 112 13.04 -2.06 -5.30
CA ALA A 112 12.47 -2.04 -3.95
C ALA A 112 11.73 -3.34 -3.63
N MET A 113 10.89 -3.86 -4.55
CA MET A 113 10.22 -5.15 -4.37
C MET A 113 11.21 -6.31 -4.23
N ALA A 114 12.24 -6.36 -5.07
CA ALA A 114 13.30 -7.37 -4.97
C ALA A 114 14.03 -7.29 -3.62
N HIS A 115 14.31 -6.07 -3.15
CA HIS A 115 14.93 -5.86 -1.83
C HIS A 115 14.01 -6.31 -0.69
N MET A 116 12.70 -6.01 -0.76
CA MET A 116 11.72 -6.50 0.22
C MET A 116 11.73 -8.02 0.32
N ASN A 117 11.71 -8.70 -0.82
CA ASN A 117 11.81 -10.17 -0.86
C ASN A 117 13.12 -10.67 -0.21
N HIS A 118 14.24 -10.04 -0.53
CA HIS A 118 15.55 -10.39 0.01
C HIS A 118 15.61 -10.33 1.56
N ILE A 119 14.97 -9.31 2.16
CA ILE A 119 14.92 -9.14 3.62
C ILE A 119 13.71 -9.83 4.29
N GLY A 120 12.98 -10.68 3.55
CA GLY A 120 11.86 -11.46 4.08
C GLY A 120 10.56 -10.69 4.30
N ARG A 121 10.40 -9.51 3.70
CA ARG A 121 9.15 -8.73 3.71
C ARG A 121 8.25 -9.19 2.57
N THR A 122 7.46 -10.22 2.81
CA THR A 122 6.67 -10.89 1.76
C THR A 122 5.28 -10.28 1.54
N ARG A 123 4.80 -9.38 2.40
CA ARG A 123 3.55 -8.64 2.22
C ARG A 123 3.85 -7.19 1.87
N VAL A 124 3.68 -6.86 0.61
CA VAL A 124 4.04 -5.55 0.06
C VAL A 124 2.78 -4.78 -0.33
N THR A 125 2.61 -3.61 0.26
CA THR A 125 1.58 -2.64 -0.17
C THR A 125 2.28 -1.50 -0.89
N ILE A 126 1.84 -1.18 -2.11
CA ILE A 126 2.38 -0.10 -2.94
C ILE A 126 1.36 1.04 -2.99
N ILE A 127 1.80 2.26 -2.75
CA ILE A 127 0.99 3.48 -2.86
C ILE A 127 1.82 4.60 -3.50
N GLY A 128 1.16 5.64 -4.03
CA GLY A 128 1.86 6.70 -4.76
C GLY A 128 2.37 6.24 -6.13
N ALA A 129 1.73 5.24 -6.72
CA ALA A 129 2.08 4.72 -8.04
C ALA A 129 1.14 5.23 -9.16
N ALA A 130 0.14 6.06 -8.81
CA ALA A 130 -0.80 6.62 -9.77
C ALA A 130 -0.29 7.95 -10.37
N GLY A 131 -0.87 8.36 -11.52
CA GLY A 131 -0.56 9.65 -12.17
C GLY A 131 0.77 9.69 -12.91
N GLY A 132 1.13 10.87 -13.37
CA GLY A 132 2.40 11.10 -14.07
C GLY A 132 2.40 10.65 -15.53
N ARG A 133 3.57 10.27 -16.04
CA ARG A 133 3.80 9.90 -17.45
C ARG A 133 3.23 8.52 -17.76
N ALA A 134 2.66 8.34 -18.96
CA ALA A 134 2.07 7.06 -19.41
C ALA A 134 3.08 5.90 -19.44
N ASP A 135 4.34 6.16 -19.81
CA ASP A 135 5.39 5.16 -19.81
C ASP A 135 5.74 4.67 -18.39
N HIS A 136 5.76 5.57 -17.39
CA HIS A 136 5.92 5.21 -15.99
C HIS A 136 4.74 4.37 -15.49
N GLN A 137 3.51 4.71 -15.89
CA GLN A 137 2.33 3.90 -15.55
C GLN A 137 2.44 2.47 -16.12
N LEU A 138 2.89 2.31 -17.36
CA LEU A 138 3.14 0.99 -17.95
C LEU A 138 4.29 0.25 -17.25
N ALA A 139 5.35 0.96 -16.86
CA ALA A 139 6.49 0.37 -16.15
C ALA A 139 6.10 -0.21 -14.79
N ILE A 140 5.09 0.36 -14.09
CA ILE A 140 4.55 -0.20 -12.84
C ILE A 140 4.00 -1.61 -13.07
N TRP A 141 3.19 -1.79 -14.11
CA TRP A 141 2.63 -3.12 -14.45
C TRP A 141 3.72 -4.11 -14.87
N GLY A 142 4.75 -3.64 -15.59
CA GLY A 142 5.93 -4.44 -15.90
C GLY A 142 6.67 -4.87 -14.63
N ALA A 143 6.89 -3.95 -13.70
CA ALA A 143 7.53 -4.25 -12.41
C ALA A 143 6.72 -5.26 -11.58
N LEU A 144 5.37 -5.17 -11.59
CA LEU A 144 4.50 -6.15 -10.92
C LEU A 144 4.57 -7.53 -11.60
N ALA A 145 4.66 -7.58 -12.93
CA ALA A 145 4.81 -8.83 -13.67
C ALA A 145 6.15 -9.53 -13.37
N ASP A 146 7.21 -8.76 -13.16
CA ASP A 146 8.57 -9.26 -12.89
C ASP A 146 8.89 -9.42 -11.40
N ALA A 147 7.95 -9.02 -10.52
CA ALA A 147 8.14 -9.15 -9.07
C ALA A 147 8.29 -10.62 -8.65
N PRO A 148 9.10 -10.93 -7.62
CA PRO A 148 9.22 -12.28 -7.07
C PRO A 148 7.85 -12.88 -6.70
N ASP A 149 7.64 -14.17 -7.01
CA ASP A 149 6.35 -14.86 -6.79
C ASP A 149 6.01 -15.03 -5.31
N GLU A 150 7.01 -14.97 -4.44
CA GLU A 150 6.85 -15.03 -2.98
C GLU A 150 6.20 -13.78 -2.39
N LEU A 151 6.12 -12.68 -3.17
CA LEU A 151 5.52 -11.44 -2.70
C LEU A 151 4.00 -11.44 -2.89
N ASP A 152 3.29 -11.29 -1.80
CA ASP A 152 1.88 -10.92 -1.75
C ASP A 152 1.77 -9.40 -1.90
N ILE A 153 1.34 -8.95 -3.10
CA ILE A 153 1.39 -7.53 -3.48
C ILE A 153 -0.02 -6.96 -3.60
N SER A 154 -0.26 -5.86 -2.88
CA SER A 154 -1.37 -4.95 -3.12
C SER A 154 -0.87 -3.61 -3.63
N ILE A 155 -1.58 -2.99 -4.57
CA ILE A 155 -1.28 -1.67 -5.11
C ILE A 155 -2.52 -0.76 -5.04
N HIS A 156 -2.34 0.44 -4.52
CA HIS A 156 -3.39 1.47 -4.43
C HIS A 156 -3.21 2.49 -5.54
N LEU A 157 -4.24 2.64 -6.39
CA LEU A 157 -4.26 3.51 -7.56
C LEU A 157 -5.48 4.44 -7.49
N GLY A 158 -5.32 5.59 -6.84
CA GLY A 158 -6.45 6.48 -6.57
C GLY A 158 -7.45 5.80 -5.63
N GLY A 159 -8.70 5.65 -6.08
CA GLY A 159 -9.76 4.96 -5.34
C GLY A 159 -9.82 3.46 -5.56
N ASP A 160 -8.98 2.91 -6.44
CA ASP A 160 -8.96 1.50 -6.80
C ASP A 160 -7.81 0.76 -6.12
N MET A 161 -7.99 -0.55 -5.94
CA MET A 161 -6.97 -1.45 -5.40
C MET A 161 -6.72 -2.60 -6.36
N GLY A 162 -5.46 -2.84 -6.71
CA GLY A 162 -5.00 -4.02 -7.42
C GLY A 162 -4.40 -5.05 -6.45
N LEU A 163 -4.65 -6.33 -6.71
CA LEU A 163 -4.05 -7.46 -5.99
C LEU A 163 -3.37 -8.38 -6.99
N ARG A 164 -2.10 -8.68 -6.75
CA ARG A 164 -1.38 -9.67 -7.56
C ARG A 164 -1.72 -11.07 -7.06
N CYS A 165 -2.05 -11.96 -7.99
CA CYS A 165 -2.34 -13.35 -7.69
C CYS A 165 -1.45 -14.26 -8.55
N CYS A 166 -0.62 -15.10 -7.93
CA CYS A 166 0.24 -16.07 -8.59
C CYS A 166 -0.22 -17.52 -8.40
N ASP A 167 -1.15 -17.77 -7.46
CA ASP A 167 -1.67 -19.12 -7.16
C ASP A 167 -3.18 -19.05 -6.90
N ARG A 168 -3.60 -18.56 -5.74
CA ARG A 168 -5.00 -18.50 -5.34
C ARG A 168 -5.31 -17.23 -4.58
N LEU A 169 -6.42 -16.58 -4.93
CA LEU A 169 -6.95 -15.42 -4.23
C LEU A 169 -8.45 -15.59 -3.99
N GLU A 170 -8.87 -15.41 -2.74
CA GLU A 170 -10.28 -15.44 -2.35
C GLU A 170 -10.65 -14.14 -1.65
N LEU A 171 -11.68 -13.46 -2.15
CA LEU A 171 -12.14 -12.17 -1.66
C LEU A 171 -13.64 -12.22 -1.36
N GLY A 172 -14.03 -11.83 -0.15
CA GLY A 172 -15.43 -11.53 0.16
C GLY A 172 -15.83 -10.22 -0.49
N MET A 173 -16.73 -10.25 -1.47
CA MET A 173 -17.18 -9.06 -2.21
C MET A 173 -18.69 -8.90 -2.13
N GLU A 174 -19.14 -7.64 -2.00
CA GLU A 174 -20.57 -7.33 -2.07
C GLU A 174 -21.10 -7.49 -3.51
N ALA A 175 -22.37 -7.90 -3.63
CA ALA A 175 -23.01 -8.02 -4.94
C ALA A 175 -23.00 -6.65 -5.67
N GLY A 176 -22.61 -6.67 -6.93
CA GLY A 176 -22.54 -5.44 -7.76
C GLY A 176 -21.17 -4.75 -7.72
N THR A 177 -20.23 -5.19 -6.88
CA THR A 177 -18.85 -4.67 -6.88
C THR A 177 -18.19 -4.96 -8.21
N LEU A 178 -17.60 -3.94 -8.84
CA LEU A 178 -16.83 -4.08 -10.07
C LEU A 178 -15.48 -4.71 -9.76
N LEU A 179 -15.07 -5.64 -10.60
CA LEU A 179 -13.73 -6.21 -10.60
C LEU A 179 -13.22 -6.39 -12.02
N SER A 180 -11.92 -6.30 -12.21
CA SER A 180 -11.27 -6.56 -13.48
C SER A 180 -10.12 -7.53 -13.28
N LEU A 181 -9.92 -8.43 -14.22
CA LEU A 181 -8.84 -9.40 -14.23
C LEU A 181 -7.92 -9.12 -15.42
N PHE A 182 -6.65 -8.93 -15.13
CA PHE A 182 -5.61 -8.76 -16.16
C PHE A 182 -4.51 -9.80 -15.94
N ALA A 183 -4.20 -10.55 -16.99
CA ALA A 183 -2.99 -11.38 -17.00
C ALA A 183 -1.82 -10.50 -17.46
N LEU A 184 -0.92 -10.16 -16.54
CA LEU A 184 0.30 -9.41 -16.89
C LEU A 184 1.27 -10.27 -17.73
N ARG A 185 1.19 -11.59 -17.53
CA ARG A 185 1.78 -12.64 -18.38
C ARG A 185 0.68 -13.61 -18.77
N SER A 186 0.93 -14.46 -19.80
CA SER A 186 -0.02 -15.49 -20.17
C SER A 186 -0.25 -16.48 -19.04
N ALA A 187 -1.50 -16.73 -18.68
CA ALA A 187 -1.89 -17.62 -17.59
C ALA A 187 -3.12 -18.47 -17.94
N THR A 188 -3.24 -19.64 -17.32
CA THR A 188 -4.48 -20.45 -17.33
C THR A 188 -5.15 -20.28 -15.97
N VAL A 189 -6.39 -19.77 -15.96
CA VAL A 189 -7.09 -19.36 -14.74
C VAL A 189 -8.51 -19.90 -14.66
N SER A 190 -9.01 -20.01 -13.42
CA SER A 190 -10.44 -20.14 -13.12
C SER A 190 -10.88 -18.97 -12.26
N LEU A 191 -12.06 -18.43 -12.54
CA LEU A 191 -12.70 -17.36 -11.76
C LEU A 191 -14.14 -17.76 -11.45
N SER A 192 -14.52 -17.72 -10.19
CA SER A 192 -15.90 -17.96 -9.75
C SER A 192 -16.40 -16.86 -8.81
N GLY A 193 -17.73 -16.81 -8.56
CA GLY A 193 -18.37 -15.76 -7.75
C GLY A 193 -18.52 -14.42 -8.46
N ALA A 194 -18.32 -14.38 -9.77
CA ALA A 194 -18.52 -13.23 -10.63
C ALA A 194 -19.44 -13.58 -11.82
N ARG A 195 -20.11 -12.55 -12.36
CA ARG A 195 -21.13 -12.70 -13.43
C ARG A 195 -20.61 -13.42 -14.68
N TRP A 196 -19.35 -13.20 -15.02
CA TRP A 196 -18.67 -13.87 -16.14
C TRP A 196 -17.55 -14.74 -15.56
N PRO A 197 -17.85 -16.00 -15.18
CA PRO A 197 -16.86 -16.91 -14.64
C PRO A 197 -15.93 -17.42 -15.75
N LEU A 198 -14.75 -17.90 -15.33
CA LEU A 198 -13.78 -18.58 -16.20
C LEU A 198 -13.55 -19.99 -15.65
N GLU A 199 -13.42 -20.99 -16.53
CA GLU A 199 -13.15 -22.37 -16.14
C GLU A 199 -11.90 -22.86 -16.88
N ARG A 200 -10.74 -22.81 -16.20
CA ARG A 200 -9.43 -23.20 -16.76
C ARG A 200 -9.15 -22.57 -18.13
N GLU A 201 -9.50 -21.29 -18.26
CA GLU A 201 -9.29 -20.56 -19.51
C GLU A 201 -7.89 -19.94 -19.57
N ARG A 202 -7.25 -20.06 -20.75
CA ARG A 202 -6.03 -19.34 -21.04
C ARG A 202 -6.36 -17.88 -21.34
N ILE A 203 -5.74 -16.98 -20.59
CA ILE A 203 -5.84 -15.53 -20.76
C ILE A 203 -4.46 -14.94 -21.03
N GLU A 204 -4.45 -13.85 -21.76
CA GLU A 204 -3.28 -13.06 -22.09
C GLU A 204 -3.57 -11.59 -21.75
N PHE A 205 -2.55 -10.74 -21.76
CA PHE A 205 -2.76 -9.31 -21.52
C PHE A 205 -3.70 -8.73 -22.59
N SER A 206 -4.92 -8.42 -22.20
CA SER A 206 -5.99 -7.89 -23.05
C SER A 206 -7.07 -7.23 -22.18
N ASP A 207 -8.06 -6.62 -22.82
CA ASP A 207 -9.24 -6.03 -22.17
C ASP A 207 -10.35 -7.05 -21.82
N ARG A 208 -10.15 -8.34 -22.11
CA ARG A 208 -11.18 -9.39 -21.96
C ARG A 208 -11.70 -9.53 -20.53
N GLY A 209 -10.88 -9.28 -19.53
CA GLY A 209 -11.24 -9.40 -18.09
C GLY A 209 -11.80 -8.10 -17.48
N LEU A 210 -12.06 -7.07 -18.28
CA LEU A 210 -12.48 -5.77 -17.80
C LEU A 210 -13.94 -5.75 -17.36
N SER A 211 -14.22 -5.07 -16.24
CA SER A 211 -15.57 -4.73 -15.76
C SER A 211 -16.47 -5.93 -15.46
N ASN A 212 -15.94 -7.02 -14.92
CA ASN A 212 -16.73 -8.09 -14.32
C ASN A 212 -17.44 -7.59 -13.05
N ILE A 213 -18.43 -8.33 -12.55
CA ILE A 213 -19.29 -7.92 -11.43
C ILE A 213 -19.37 -9.09 -10.43
N ALA A 214 -19.06 -8.83 -9.16
CA ALA A 214 -19.25 -9.79 -8.10
C ALA A 214 -20.74 -10.10 -7.86
N GLU A 215 -21.06 -11.37 -7.62
CA GLU A 215 -22.44 -11.82 -7.38
C GLU A 215 -22.85 -11.78 -5.91
N GLY A 216 -21.92 -11.42 -5.02
CA GLY A 216 -22.08 -11.42 -3.57
C GLY A 216 -21.55 -12.70 -2.93
N GLY A 217 -20.69 -12.56 -1.92
CA GLY A 217 -19.99 -13.65 -1.28
C GLY A 217 -18.53 -13.78 -1.78
N PRO A 218 -17.93 -15.00 -1.71
CA PRO A 218 -16.56 -15.19 -2.13
C PRO A 218 -16.40 -15.12 -3.65
N VAL A 219 -15.48 -14.27 -4.12
CA VAL A 219 -14.92 -14.32 -5.47
C VAL A 219 -13.60 -15.08 -5.36
N LEU A 220 -13.46 -16.15 -6.11
CA LEU A 220 -12.27 -17.00 -6.10
C LEU A 220 -11.58 -16.93 -7.47
N LEU A 221 -10.31 -16.57 -7.46
CA LEU A 221 -9.39 -16.67 -8.59
C LEU A 221 -8.36 -17.77 -8.31
N GLU A 222 -8.17 -18.69 -9.23
CA GLU A 222 -7.14 -19.71 -9.19
C GLU A 222 -6.29 -19.64 -10.46
N VAL A 223 -4.98 -19.60 -10.27
CA VAL A 223 -3.98 -19.66 -11.37
C VAL A 223 -3.47 -21.08 -11.45
N HIS A 224 -3.66 -21.74 -12.60
CA HIS A 224 -3.28 -23.12 -12.80
C HIS A 224 -1.94 -23.28 -13.51
N GLU A 225 -1.61 -22.33 -14.40
CA GLU A 225 -0.37 -22.31 -15.18
C GLU A 225 -0.02 -20.85 -15.54
N GLY A 226 1.26 -20.49 -15.48
CA GLY A 226 1.73 -19.13 -15.78
C GLY A 226 1.48 -18.18 -14.60
N GLY A 227 1.39 -16.89 -14.87
CA GLY A 227 1.14 -15.85 -13.84
C GLY A 227 2.16 -14.72 -13.83
#